data_ef273671f6d5bb265234adc2a8a88d18
#
_entry.id   ef273671f6d5bb265234adc2a8a88d18
#
_cell.length_a   1.000
_cell.length_b   1.000
_cell.length_c   1.000
_cell.angle_alpha   90.00
_cell.angle_beta   90.00
_cell.angle_gamma   90.00
#
_symmetry.space_group_name_H-M   'P 1'
#
loop_
_entity.id
_entity.type
_entity.pdbx_description
1 polymer ?
#
loop_
_entity_poly.entity_id
_entity_poly.type
_entity_poly.pdbx_seq_one_letter_code
_entity_poly.pdbx_strand_id
1 'polypeptide(L)'
;MKGNFFSILKKVDGEMIHTIKAKGTLYKNWVKELPEGTKVEIFVSIAGEDGTNAQLAKVHAMIRELANEVGHTFQEMKLEAKRKAGLCFVRDKQEYCKSFKDCSKQELNLVIQALIEIGDFTGVNLR
;
A
#
# COMPACT_ATOMS: atom_id res chain seq x y z
N MET A 1 -4.44 8.59 -7.04
CA MET A 1 -5.49 8.08 -6.13
C MET A 1 -5.26 6.59 -5.91
N LYS A 2 -5.31 6.14 -4.69
CA LYS A 2 -5.13 4.73 -4.33
C LYS A 2 -6.37 4.18 -3.66
N GLY A 3 -6.66 2.91 -3.91
CA GLY A 3 -7.73 2.21 -3.22
C GLY A 3 -7.28 0.82 -2.80
N ASN A 4 -7.66 0.41 -1.61
CA ASN A 4 -7.43 -0.93 -1.10
C ASN A 4 -8.76 -1.66 -1.03
N PHE A 5 -8.83 -2.78 -1.73
CA PHE A 5 -10.06 -3.55 -1.81
C PHE A 5 -9.75 -5.03 -1.59
N PHE A 6 -10.66 -5.70 -0.92
CA PHE A 6 -10.55 -7.14 -0.67
C PHE A 6 -11.46 -7.90 -1.62
N SER A 7 -10.97 -9.01 -2.13
CA SER A 7 -11.71 -9.88 -3.02
C SER A 7 -11.65 -11.30 -2.48
N ILE A 8 -12.73 -12.04 -2.68
CA ILE A 8 -12.76 -13.46 -2.39
C ILE A 8 -12.74 -14.19 -3.72
N LEU A 9 -11.83 -15.14 -3.86
CA LEU A 9 -11.79 -15.97 -5.06
C LEU A 9 -12.93 -16.98 -5.04
N LYS A 10 -13.63 -17.08 -6.15
CA LYS A 10 -14.71 -18.03 -6.34
C LYS A 10 -14.51 -18.79 -7.64
N LYS A 11 -14.75 -20.10 -7.61
CA LYS A 11 -14.65 -20.92 -8.81
C LYS A 11 -16.00 -20.94 -9.52
N VAL A 12 -16.00 -20.51 -10.77
CA VAL A 12 -17.20 -20.51 -11.63
C VAL A 12 -16.82 -21.14 -12.96
N ASP A 13 -17.52 -22.21 -13.32
CA ASP A 13 -17.27 -22.94 -14.58
C ASP A 13 -15.81 -23.36 -14.78
N GLY A 14 -15.14 -23.73 -13.68
CA GLY A 14 -13.74 -24.15 -13.69
C GLY A 14 -12.73 -23.02 -13.63
N GLU A 15 -13.16 -21.78 -13.68
CA GLU A 15 -12.26 -20.62 -13.60
C GLU A 15 -12.35 -19.92 -12.25
N MET A 16 -11.22 -19.45 -11.76
CA MET A 16 -11.16 -18.64 -10.54
C MET A 16 -11.44 -17.19 -10.87
N ILE A 17 -12.46 -16.63 -10.24
CA ILE A 17 -12.83 -15.24 -10.43
C ILE A 17 -12.74 -14.47 -9.12
N HIS A 18 -12.47 -13.18 -9.22
CA HIS A 18 -12.49 -12.29 -8.09
C HIS A 18 -13.90 -11.78 -7.81
N THR A 19 -14.36 -11.97 -6.57
CA THR A 19 -15.58 -11.31 -6.11
C THR A 19 -15.16 -10.26 -5.10
N ILE A 20 -15.22 -9.00 -5.48
CA ILE A 20 -14.91 -7.93 -4.55
C ILE A 20 -16.09 -7.76 -3.61
N LYS A 21 -15.92 -8.29 -2.40
CA LYS A 21 -16.88 -8.08 -1.36
C LYS A 21 -16.49 -6.86 -0.61
N ALA A 22 -17.16 -6.09 -0.48
CA ALA A 22 -16.99 -5.20 0.55
C ALA A 22 -18.18 -4.46 0.76
N LYS A 23 -18.36 -4.03 1.64
CA LYS A 23 -19.15 -2.91 1.72
C LYS A 23 -19.14 -2.34 0.31
N GLY A 24 -19.60 -3.20 -0.49
CA GLY A 24 -19.52 -3.50 -1.87
C GLY A 24 -19.68 -2.42 -2.90
N THR A 25 -20.03 -1.27 -2.44
CA THR A 25 -20.19 -0.13 -3.33
C THR A 25 -18.90 0.67 -3.49
N LEU A 26 -17.95 0.51 -2.55
CA LEU A 26 -16.73 1.32 -2.54
C LEU A 26 -15.86 1.13 -3.78
N TYR A 27 -15.64 -0.12 -4.19
CA TYR A 27 -14.85 -0.38 -5.39
C TYR A 27 -15.53 0.15 -6.64
N LYS A 28 -16.83 -0.14 -6.81
CA LYS A 28 -17.59 0.32 -7.96
C LYS A 28 -17.63 1.84 -8.06
N ASN A 29 -17.81 2.50 -6.93
CA ASN A 29 -17.84 3.95 -6.88
C ASN A 29 -16.47 4.54 -7.20
N TRP A 30 -15.41 3.96 -6.66
CA TRP A 30 -14.04 4.40 -6.94
C TRP A 30 -13.71 4.27 -8.43
N VAL A 31 -14.05 3.13 -9.05
CA VAL A 31 -13.82 2.91 -10.47
C VAL A 31 -14.63 3.87 -11.34
N LYS A 32 -15.88 4.14 -10.96
CA LYS A 32 -16.74 5.07 -11.71
C LYS A 32 -16.21 6.50 -11.76
N GLU A 33 -15.46 6.90 -10.75
CA GLU A 33 -14.88 8.25 -10.69
C GLU A 33 -13.66 8.41 -11.59
N LEU A 34 -13.10 7.31 -12.08
CA LEU A 34 -11.92 7.35 -12.94
C LEU A 34 -12.31 7.58 -14.40
N PRO A 35 -11.57 8.45 -15.11
CA PRO A 35 -11.80 8.65 -16.54
C PRO A 35 -11.55 7.37 -17.34
N GLU A 36 -12.28 7.22 -18.44
CA GLU A 36 -12.02 6.11 -19.35
C GLU A 36 -10.58 6.14 -19.86
N GLY A 37 -9.96 4.98 -19.94
CA GLY A 37 -8.58 4.86 -20.38
C GLY A 37 -7.53 5.07 -19.28
N THR A 38 -7.95 5.32 -18.04
CA THR A 38 -7.03 5.44 -16.90
C THR A 38 -6.28 4.12 -16.72
N LYS A 39 -4.95 4.21 -16.66
CA LYS A 39 -4.11 3.04 -16.37
C LYS A 39 -4.04 2.83 -14.87
N VAL A 40 -4.28 1.61 -14.44
CA VAL A 40 -4.23 1.24 -13.01
C VAL A 40 -3.21 0.14 -12.78
N GLU A 41 -2.58 0.17 -11.62
CA GLU A 41 -1.71 -0.92 -11.16
C GLU A 41 -2.48 -1.75 -10.14
N ILE A 42 -2.35 -3.07 -10.25
CA ILE A 42 -3.05 -3.99 -9.37
C ILE A 42 -2.03 -4.89 -8.68
N PHE A 43 -2.06 -4.92 -7.36
CA PHE A 43 -1.25 -5.81 -6.55
C PHE A 43 -2.16 -6.85 -5.92
N VAL A 44 -1.76 -8.11 -6.02
CA VAL A 44 -2.53 -9.22 -5.47
C VAL A 44 -1.70 -9.94 -4.42
N SER A 45 -2.26 -10.12 -3.24
CA SER A 45 -1.65 -10.88 -2.16
C SER A 45 -2.72 -11.63 -1.38
N ILE A 46 -2.29 -12.64 -0.62
CA ILE A 46 -3.22 -13.39 0.23
C ILE A 46 -3.58 -12.50 1.42
N ALA A 47 -4.88 -12.21 1.54
CA ALA A 47 -5.36 -11.34 2.61
C ALA A 47 -5.25 -12.03 3.97
N GLY A 48 -4.95 -11.25 5.00
CA GLY A 48 -4.93 -11.71 6.38
C GLY A 48 -3.64 -12.40 6.82
N GLU A 49 -2.66 -12.57 5.94
CA GLU A 49 -1.36 -13.09 6.35
C GLU A 49 -0.52 -11.97 7.00
N ASP A 50 0.12 -12.29 8.13
CA ASP A 50 1.01 -11.35 8.80
C ASP A 50 2.24 -11.05 7.95
N GLY A 51 2.75 -9.84 8.08
CA GLY A 51 3.99 -9.44 7.46
C GLY A 51 5.17 -10.27 7.98
N THR A 52 6.15 -10.52 7.13
CA THR A 52 7.33 -11.28 7.49
C THR A 52 8.42 -10.39 8.07
N ASN A 53 9.33 -10.98 8.86
CA ASN A 53 10.50 -10.26 9.35
C ASN A 53 11.38 -9.75 8.20
N ALA A 54 11.45 -10.50 7.11
CA ALA A 54 12.18 -10.08 5.91
C ALA A 54 11.57 -8.82 5.29
N GLN A 55 10.23 -8.76 5.20
CA GLN A 55 9.56 -7.56 4.71
C GLN A 55 9.78 -6.36 5.63
N LEU A 56 9.68 -6.56 6.94
CA LEU A 56 9.94 -5.49 7.92
C LEU A 56 11.37 -4.96 7.81
N ALA A 57 12.35 -5.85 7.70
CA ALA A 57 13.74 -5.46 7.54
C ALA A 57 13.96 -4.68 6.24
N LYS A 58 13.34 -5.12 5.15
CA LYS A 58 13.41 -4.43 3.86
C LYS A 58 12.80 -3.03 3.93
N VAL A 59 11.63 -2.89 4.54
CA VAL A 59 10.98 -1.59 4.71
C VAL A 59 11.87 -0.63 5.49
N HIS A 60 12.43 -1.07 6.63
CA HIS A 60 13.29 -0.23 7.45
C HIS A 60 14.56 0.18 6.70
N ALA A 61 15.18 -0.75 5.96
CA ALA A 61 16.38 -0.45 5.17
C ALA A 61 16.08 0.57 4.07
N MET A 62 14.96 0.41 3.36
CA MET A 62 14.55 1.34 2.31
C MET A 62 14.24 2.73 2.85
N ILE A 63 13.56 2.82 4.00
CA ILE A 63 13.28 4.11 4.65
C ILE A 63 14.59 4.81 5.01
N ARG A 64 15.54 4.08 5.60
CA ARG A 64 16.83 4.64 6.01
C ARG A 64 17.62 5.15 4.81
N GLU A 65 17.71 4.35 3.75
CA GLU A 65 18.42 4.73 2.54
C GLU A 65 17.79 5.98 1.89
N LEU A 66 16.48 5.97 1.72
CA LEU A 66 15.76 7.07 1.09
C LEU A 66 15.84 8.36 1.93
N ALA A 67 15.66 8.24 3.24
CA ALA A 67 15.78 9.39 4.14
C ALA A 67 17.16 10.04 4.06
N ASN A 68 18.22 9.23 4.07
CA ASN A 68 19.60 9.74 3.96
C ASN A 68 19.83 10.45 2.63
N GLU A 69 19.32 9.91 1.53
CA GLU A 69 19.53 10.49 0.20
C GLU A 69 18.77 11.81 0.01
N VAL A 70 17.61 11.97 0.61
CA VAL A 70 16.80 13.18 0.44
C VAL A 70 16.92 14.18 1.59
N GLY A 71 17.71 13.87 2.61
CA GLY A 71 17.93 14.77 3.74
C GLY A 71 16.81 14.81 4.76
N HIS A 72 15.95 13.79 4.80
CA HIS A 72 14.91 13.64 5.82
C HIS A 72 15.42 12.83 7.00
N THR A 73 14.76 12.96 8.16
CA THR A 73 14.97 12.01 9.25
C THR A 73 14.27 10.70 8.90
N PHE A 74 14.68 9.63 9.60
CA PHE A 74 14.01 8.33 9.46
C PHE A 74 12.51 8.45 9.76
N GLN A 75 12.14 9.16 10.82
CA GLN A 75 10.74 9.30 11.21
C GLN A 75 9.92 10.09 10.19
N GLU A 76 10.49 11.12 9.60
CA GLU A 76 9.82 11.88 8.55
C GLU A 76 9.55 11.00 7.33
N MET A 77 10.53 10.26 6.88
CA MET A 77 10.37 9.37 5.72
C MET A 77 9.42 8.21 6.02
N LYS A 78 9.47 7.67 7.24
CA LYS A 78 8.54 6.62 7.69
C LYS A 78 7.10 7.11 7.61
N LEU A 79 6.83 8.32 8.08
CA LEU A 79 5.49 8.91 8.04
C LEU A 79 5.03 9.14 6.60
N GLU A 80 5.90 9.68 5.76
CA GLU A 80 5.62 9.87 4.33
C GLU A 80 5.23 8.56 3.66
N ALA A 81 6.00 7.50 3.88
CA ALA A 81 5.73 6.18 3.33
C ALA A 81 4.39 5.62 3.80
N LYS A 82 4.08 5.77 5.10
CA LYS A 82 2.81 5.32 5.65
C LYS A 82 1.62 6.06 5.06
N ARG A 83 1.74 7.37 4.91
CA ARG A 83 0.69 8.19 4.29
C ARG A 83 0.46 7.77 2.85
N LYS A 84 1.53 7.61 2.09
CA LYS A 84 1.45 7.22 0.69
C LYS A 84 0.89 5.81 0.51
N ALA A 85 1.19 4.91 1.42
CA ALA A 85 0.69 3.54 1.39
C ALA A 85 -0.76 3.40 1.86
N GLY A 86 -1.37 4.48 2.37
CA GLY A 86 -2.75 4.44 2.85
C GLY A 86 -2.91 3.86 4.25
N LEU A 87 -1.86 3.85 5.06
CA LEU A 87 -1.89 3.31 6.41
C LEU A 87 -2.29 4.33 7.48
N CYS A 88 -2.53 5.57 7.08
CA CYS A 88 -2.85 6.65 8.00
C CYS A 88 -4.28 7.15 7.78
N PHE A 89 -4.91 7.57 8.87
CA PHE A 89 -6.23 8.17 8.82
C PHE A 89 -6.33 9.32 9.83
N VAL A 90 -7.25 10.23 9.59
CA VAL A 90 -7.48 11.36 10.49
C VAL A 90 -8.80 11.15 11.22
N ARG A 91 -8.77 11.28 12.54
CA ARG A 91 -9.94 11.21 13.40
C ARG A 91 -9.83 12.28 14.47
N ASP A 92 -10.88 13.05 14.66
CA ASP A 92 -10.92 14.15 15.65
C ASP A 92 -9.73 15.12 15.50
N LYS A 93 -9.38 15.46 14.26
CA LYS A 93 -8.27 16.37 13.90
C LYS A 93 -6.89 15.82 14.26
N GLN A 94 -6.79 14.50 14.54
CA GLN A 94 -5.53 13.85 14.86
C GLN A 94 -5.26 12.73 13.86
N GLU A 95 -4.00 12.61 13.43
CA GLU A 95 -3.57 11.58 12.50
C GLU A 95 -3.11 10.33 13.25
N TYR A 96 -3.59 9.18 12.80
CA TYR A 96 -3.20 7.87 13.30
C TYR A 96 -2.67 7.04 12.15
N CYS A 97 -1.56 6.36 12.37
CA CYS A 97 -0.95 5.50 11.36
C CYS A 97 -0.69 4.11 11.95
N LYS A 98 -0.91 3.09 11.14
CA LYS A 98 -0.72 1.70 11.56
C LYS A 98 0.77 1.40 11.78
N SER A 99 1.09 0.67 12.84
CA SER A 99 2.44 0.20 13.08
C SER A 99 2.83 -0.87 12.06
N PHE A 100 4.07 -0.85 11.56
CA PHE A 100 4.53 -1.85 10.57
C PHE A 100 4.44 -3.28 11.09
N LYS A 101 4.71 -3.50 12.37
CA LYS A 101 4.63 -4.85 12.96
C LYS A 101 3.21 -5.42 12.98
N ASP A 102 2.20 -4.55 12.88
CA ASP A 102 0.80 -4.95 12.85
C ASP A 102 0.27 -5.05 11.41
N CYS A 103 1.11 -4.79 10.43
CA CYS A 103 0.73 -4.84 9.02
C CYS A 103 0.72 -6.27 8.49
N SER A 104 -0.21 -6.54 7.57
CA SER A 104 -0.21 -7.76 6.78
C SER A 104 0.89 -7.72 5.71
N LYS A 105 1.16 -8.86 5.08
CA LYS A 105 2.06 -8.92 3.91
C LYS A 105 1.63 -7.95 2.82
N GLN A 106 0.33 -7.87 2.57
CA GLN A 106 -0.24 -6.96 1.59
C GLN A 106 0.07 -5.50 1.94
N GLU A 107 -0.14 -5.13 3.19
CA GLU A 107 0.11 -3.77 3.66
C GLU A 107 1.59 -3.41 3.57
N LEU A 108 2.49 -4.31 3.96
CA LEU A 108 3.93 -4.08 3.84
C LEU A 108 4.37 -3.97 2.38
N ASN A 109 3.78 -4.74 1.48
CA ASN A 109 4.05 -4.60 0.05
C ASN A 109 3.62 -3.23 -0.49
N LEU A 110 2.51 -2.69 0.01
CA LEU A 110 2.08 -1.33 -0.33
C LEU A 110 3.09 -0.29 0.15
N VAL A 111 3.67 -0.48 1.33
CA VAL A 111 4.71 0.41 1.86
C VAL A 111 5.97 0.34 0.99
N ILE A 112 6.41 -0.87 0.62
CA ILE A 112 7.57 -1.06 -0.26
C ILE A 112 7.33 -0.35 -1.58
N GLN A 113 6.16 -0.50 -2.16
CA GLN A 113 5.80 0.16 -3.41
C GLN A 113 5.77 1.68 -3.26
N ALA A 114 5.24 2.17 -2.16
CA ALA A 114 5.22 3.60 -1.87
C ALA A 114 6.64 4.17 -1.79
N LEU A 115 7.56 3.45 -1.15
CA LEU A 115 8.95 3.86 -1.04
C LEU A 115 9.65 3.88 -2.41
N ILE A 116 9.39 2.87 -3.25
CA ILE A 116 9.91 2.85 -4.62
C ILE A 116 9.42 4.06 -5.41
N GLU A 117 8.13 4.40 -5.29
CA GLU A 117 7.56 5.56 -5.97
C GLU A 117 8.17 6.88 -5.48
N ILE A 118 8.38 7.02 -4.18
CA ILE A 118 9.07 8.19 -3.63
C ILE A 118 10.51 8.26 -4.17
N GLY A 119 11.19 7.11 -4.21
CA GLY A 119 12.53 7.01 -4.78
C GLY A 119 12.56 7.44 -6.25
N ASP A 120 11.65 6.93 -7.04
CA ASP A 120 11.56 7.30 -8.46
C ASP A 120 11.35 8.80 -8.64
N PHE A 121 10.50 9.40 -7.83
CA PHE A 121 10.25 10.84 -7.87
C PHE A 121 11.47 11.65 -7.46
N THR A 122 12.25 11.18 -6.50
CA THR A 122 13.43 11.89 -5.98
C THR A 122 14.74 11.49 -6.67
N GLY A 123 14.72 10.56 -7.60
CA GLY A 123 15.89 10.08 -8.31
C GLY A 123 16.68 9.00 -7.57
N VAL A 124 16.11 8.37 -6.56
CA VAL A 124 16.77 7.31 -5.79
C VAL A 124 16.22 5.95 -6.23
N ASN A 125 17.10 5.07 -6.71
CA ASN A 125 16.70 3.73 -7.13
C ASN A 125 16.79 2.76 -5.96
N LEU A 126 15.62 2.33 -5.48
CA LEU A 126 15.50 1.37 -4.37
C LEU A 126 15.21 -0.07 -4.83
N ARG A 127 15.11 -0.29 -6.13
CA ARG A 127 14.80 -1.61 -6.69
C ARG A 127 15.96 -2.59 -6.56
#